data_b1b8730fad842ac981defc6ae06bf59e
#
_entry.id   b1b8730fad842ac981defc6ae06bf59e
#
_cell.length_a   1.000
_cell.length_b   1.000
_cell.length_c   1.000
_cell.angle_alpha   90.00
_cell.angle_beta   90.00
_cell.angle_gamma   90.00
#
_symmetry.space_group_name_H-M   'P 1'
#
loop_
_entity.id
_entity.type
_entity.pdbx_description
1 polymer ?
#
loop_
_entity_poly.entity_id
_entity_poly.type
_entity_poly.pdbx_seq_one_letter_code
_entity_poly.pdbx_strand_id
1 'polypeptide(L)'
;ALVEIKTPKSYSENARIGLRLFEAKCADCHGSNAVGQAGVAPPLIHIIYEPNHHGDESFQRAVALGVRAHHWKFGNMPAVAGLTRAEVKSIIAYVRELQRHNGIF
;
A
#
# COMPACT_ATOMS: atom_id res chain seq x y z
N ALA A 1 11.49 7.10 -5.84
CA ALA A 1 10.87 6.99 -4.50
C ALA A 1 10.53 8.37 -3.96
N LEU A 2 9.35 8.52 -3.36
CA LEU A 2 8.92 9.79 -2.75
C LEU A 2 9.29 9.87 -1.26
N VAL A 3 9.58 8.74 -0.64
CA VAL A 3 10.02 8.65 0.76
C VAL A 3 11.16 7.66 0.86
N GLU A 4 12.02 7.85 1.85
CA GLU A 4 13.04 6.88 2.21
C GLU A 4 12.55 6.09 3.41
N ILE A 5 12.68 4.77 3.34
CA ILE A 5 12.19 3.89 4.39
C ILE A 5 13.23 2.84 4.76
N LYS A 6 13.04 2.23 5.93
CA LYS A 6 13.78 1.06 6.36
C LYS A 6 12.90 -0.18 6.15
N THR A 7 13.49 -1.25 5.65
CA THR A 7 12.77 -2.51 5.48
C THR A 7 13.14 -3.49 6.60
N PRO A 8 12.17 -4.26 7.12
CA PRO A 8 12.47 -5.27 8.14
C PRO A 8 13.26 -6.43 7.53
N LYS A 9 14.01 -7.14 8.37
CA LYS A 9 14.77 -8.33 7.95
C LYS A 9 13.85 -9.49 7.58
N SER A 10 12.69 -9.55 8.18
CA SER A 10 11.68 -10.58 7.90
C SER A 10 10.29 -10.03 8.15
N TYR A 11 9.32 -10.65 7.49
CA TYR A 11 7.90 -10.34 7.64
C TYR A 11 7.18 -11.57 8.19
N SER A 12 5.98 -11.37 8.73
CA SER A 12 5.09 -12.47 9.04
C SER A 12 4.77 -13.25 7.75
N GLU A 13 4.27 -14.47 7.90
CA GLU A 13 3.90 -15.29 6.75
C GLU A 13 2.86 -14.58 5.87
N ASN A 14 1.83 -14.00 6.50
CA ASN A 14 0.79 -13.28 5.77
C ASN A 14 1.35 -12.05 5.03
N ALA A 15 2.24 -11.31 5.68
CA ALA A 15 2.87 -10.14 5.05
C ALA A 15 3.79 -10.54 3.89
N ARG A 16 4.45 -11.70 3.97
CA ARG A 16 5.25 -12.19 2.83
C ARG A 16 4.39 -12.51 1.61
N ILE A 17 3.21 -13.07 1.84
CA ILE A 17 2.23 -13.27 0.77
C ILE A 17 1.83 -11.93 0.20
N GLY A 18 1.54 -10.96 1.07
CA GLY A 18 1.16 -9.60 0.68
C GLY A 18 2.25 -8.88 -0.10
N LEU A 19 3.51 -9.07 0.29
CA LEU A 19 4.65 -8.51 -0.44
C LEU A 19 4.66 -8.98 -1.90
N ARG A 20 4.49 -10.27 -2.12
CA ARG A 20 4.48 -10.83 -3.48
C ARG A 20 3.32 -10.30 -4.30
N LEU A 21 2.14 -10.22 -3.69
CA LEU A 21 0.95 -9.67 -4.36
C LEU A 21 1.12 -8.18 -4.65
N PHE A 22 1.68 -7.43 -3.72
CA PHE A 22 1.94 -6.00 -3.91
C PHE A 22 2.91 -5.78 -5.08
N GLU A 23 4.00 -6.51 -5.12
CA GLU A 23 4.98 -6.40 -6.21
C GLU A 23 4.35 -6.74 -7.56
N ALA A 24 3.43 -7.69 -7.60
CA ALA A 24 2.77 -8.10 -8.84
C ALA A 24 1.70 -7.11 -9.32
N LYS A 25 0.97 -6.45 -8.40
CA LYS A 25 -0.24 -5.69 -8.73
C LYS A 25 -0.19 -4.21 -8.42
N CYS A 26 0.67 -3.78 -7.51
CA CYS A 26 0.63 -2.42 -6.96
C CYS A 26 1.94 -1.65 -7.19
N ALA A 27 3.07 -2.34 -7.26
CA ALA A 27 4.37 -1.70 -7.30
C ALA A 27 4.62 -0.90 -8.59
N ASP A 28 3.99 -1.25 -9.70
CA ASP A 28 4.13 -0.49 -10.94
C ASP A 28 3.77 0.98 -10.75
N CYS A 29 2.81 1.26 -9.88
CA CYS A 29 2.39 2.63 -9.57
C CYS A 29 3.00 3.13 -8.26
N HIS A 30 2.89 2.33 -7.19
CA HIS A 30 3.29 2.76 -5.84
C HIS A 30 4.78 2.55 -5.53
N GLY A 31 5.54 1.95 -6.43
CA GLY A 31 6.95 1.66 -6.26
C GLY A 31 7.20 0.43 -5.40
N SER A 32 8.37 -0.17 -5.52
CA SER A 32 8.80 -1.24 -4.64
C SER A 32 8.86 -0.70 -3.21
N ASN A 33 8.47 -1.52 -2.23
CA ASN A 33 8.37 -1.14 -0.82
C ASN A 33 7.36 0.00 -0.57
N ALA A 34 6.42 0.21 -1.51
CA ALA A 34 5.34 1.17 -1.36
C ALA A 34 5.81 2.61 -1.10
N VAL A 35 6.98 2.98 -1.62
CA VAL A 35 7.59 4.30 -1.39
C VAL A 35 7.05 5.39 -2.31
N GLY A 36 6.12 5.05 -3.18
CA GLY A 36 5.54 5.98 -4.13
C GLY A 36 6.38 6.15 -5.39
N GLN A 37 5.78 6.77 -6.38
CA GLN A 37 6.41 7.07 -7.65
C GLN A 37 5.96 8.44 -8.12
N ALA A 38 6.91 9.35 -8.32
CA ALA A 38 6.61 10.74 -8.67
C ALA A 38 5.73 10.82 -9.91
N GLY A 39 4.66 11.59 -9.83
CA GLY A 39 3.72 11.81 -10.91
C GLY A 39 2.75 10.65 -11.20
N VAL A 40 2.84 9.54 -10.45
CA VAL A 40 2.04 8.34 -10.70
C VAL A 40 1.18 7.97 -9.49
N ALA A 41 1.79 7.72 -8.33
CA ALA A 41 1.06 7.27 -7.16
C ALA A 41 1.77 7.64 -5.87
N PRO A 42 1.02 7.80 -4.76
CA PRO A 42 1.59 8.23 -3.48
C PRO A 42 2.34 7.11 -2.77
N PRO A 43 3.22 7.47 -1.84
CA PRO A 43 3.82 6.49 -0.93
C PRO A 43 2.75 6.03 0.06
N LEU A 44 2.71 4.73 0.34
CA LEU A 44 1.81 4.18 1.35
C LEU A 44 2.46 4.13 2.74
N ILE A 45 3.77 4.28 2.79
CA ILE A 45 4.51 4.37 4.04
C ILE A 45 4.62 5.86 4.39
N HIS A 46 3.49 6.41 4.80
CA HIS A 46 3.32 7.83 5.08
C HIS A 46 2.22 7.98 6.13
N ILE A 47 2.31 9.02 6.95
CA ILE A 47 1.37 9.23 8.05
C ILE A 47 -0.08 9.41 7.57
N ILE A 48 -0.29 9.92 6.37
CA ILE A 48 -1.63 10.02 5.77
C ILE A 48 -2.32 8.65 5.70
N TYR A 49 -1.55 7.58 5.53
CA TYR A 49 -2.07 6.22 5.40
C TYR A 49 -1.98 5.41 6.69
N GLU A 50 -1.72 6.04 7.83
CA GLU A 50 -1.76 5.37 9.12
C GLU A 50 -3.17 4.84 9.42
N PRO A 51 -3.32 3.83 10.30
CA PRO A 51 -4.64 3.21 10.56
C PRO A 51 -5.72 4.19 11.02
N ASN A 52 -5.36 5.24 11.72
CA ASN A 52 -6.33 6.25 12.18
C ASN A 52 -6.86 7.16 11.07
N HIS A 53 -6.11 7.33 9.98
CA HIS A 53 -6.53 8.13 8.82
C HIS A 53 -7.13 7.26 7.72
N HIS A 54 -6.49 6.14 7.43
CA HIS A 54 -6.94 5.20 6.39
C HIS A 54 -6.95 3.80 7.00
N GLY A 55 -8.10 3.40 7.51
CA GLY A 55 -8.29 2.06 8.06
C GLY A 55 -8.16 0.99 6.98
N ASP A 56 -8.02 -0.26 7.41
CA ASP A 56 -7.79 -1.37 6.50
C ASP A 56 -8.90 -1.50 5.45
N GLU A 57 -10.14 -1.21 5.80
CA GLU A 57 -11.26 -1.29 4.86
C GLU A 57 -11.14 -0.25 3.74
N SER A 58 -10.48 0.88 3.98
CA SER A 58 -10.25 1.85 2.91
C SER A 58 -9.34 1.27 1.82
N PHE A 59 -8.39 0.42 2.19
CA PHE A 59 -7.55 -0.28 1.22
C PHE A 59 -8.36 -1.30 0.42
N GLN A 60 -9.27 -2.02 1.07
CA GLN A 60 -10.17 -2.95 0.38
C GLN A 60 -11.02 -2.20 -0.67
N ARG A 61 -11.59 -1.06 -0.29
CA ARG A 61 -12.37 -0.25 -1.22
C ARG A 61 -11.53 0.32 -2.35
N ALA A 62 -10.31 0.75 -2.06
CA ALA A 62 -9.41 1.28 -3.09
C ALA A 62 -9.14 0.24 -4.18
N VAL A 63 -8.89 -0.99 -3.79
CA VAL A 63 -8.65 -2.08 -4.73
C VAL A 63 -9.92 -2.42 -5.51
N ALA A 64 -11.06 -2.51 -4.84
CA ALA A 64 -12.32 -2.94 -5.46
C ALA A 64 -12.92 -1.88 -6.38
N LEU A 65 -12.83 -0.61 -6.01
CA LEU A 65 -13.56 0.48 -6.64
C LEU A 65 -12.67 1.58 -7.23
N GLY A 66 -11.38 1.56 -6.93
CA GLY A 66 -10.49 2.67 -7.27
C GLY A 66 -10.65 3.84 -6.31
N VAL A 67 -9.89 4.88 -6.54
CA VAL A 67 -9.85 6.06 -5.67
C VAL A 67 -9.79 7.32 -6.51
N ARG A 68 -10.56 8.35 -6.12
CA ARG A 68 -10.37 9.70 -6.64
C ARG A 68 -9.19 10.36 -5.94
N ALA A 69 -8.36 11.10 -6.68
CA ALA A 69 -7.27 11.86 -6.11
C ALA A 69 -7.82 12.90 -5.13
N HIS A 70 -7.26 12.95 -3.91
CA HIS A 70 -7.69 13.93 -2.91
C HIS A 70 -6.55 14.47 -2.04
N HIS A 71 -5.56 13.65 -1.67
CA HIS A 71 -4.40 14.11 -0.90
C HIS A 71 -3.21 14.48 -1.77
N TRP A 72 -3.13 13.91 -2.95
CA TRP A 72 -1.97 14.03 -3.83
C TRP A 72 -2.41 14.42 -5.24
N LYS A 73 -1.48 15.02 -5.99
CA LYS A 73 -1.75 15.43 -7.38
C LYS A 73 -1.31 14.34 -8.37
N PHE A 74 -1.73 13.11 -8.14
CA PHE A 74 -1.31 11.98 -8.97
C PHE A 74 -2.37 11.47 -9.94
N GLY A 75 -3.56 12.02 -9.89
CA GLY A 75 -4.68 11.45 -10.64
C GLY A 75 -5.37 10.35 -9.83
N ASN A 76 -6.35 9.73 -10.45
CA ASN A 76 -7.18 8.72 -9.80
C ASN A 76 -6.51 7.35 -9.86
N MET A 77 -6.72 6.53 -8.82
CA MET A 77 -6.31 5.13 -8.84
C MET A 77 -7.42 4.30 -9.49
N PRO A 78 -7.13 3.50 -10.52
CA PRO A 78 -8.12 2.58 -11.06
C PRO A 78 -8.35 1.40 -10.10
N ALA A 79 -9.51 0.77 -10.20
CA ALA A 79 -9.76 -0.48 -9.50
C ALA A 79 -8.79 -1.56 -9.99
N VAL A 80 -8.43 -2.48 -9.11
CA VAL A 80 -7.52 -3.59 -9.43
C VAL A 80 -8.32 -4.88 -9.46
N ALA A 81 -8.47 -5.46 -10.64
CA ALA A 81 -9.21 -6.71 -10.81
C ALA A 81 -8.36 -7.92 -10.44
N GLY A 82 -9.03 -9.03 -10.13
CA GLY A 82 -8.38 -10.32 -9.95
C GLY A 82 -7.83 -10.60 -8.55
N LEU A 83 -8.16 -9.76 -7.56
CA LEU A 83 -7.76 -9.98 -6.17
C LEU A 83 -8.98 -10.28 -5.30
N THR A 84 -8.86 -11.31 -4.46
CA THR A 84 -9.87 -11.59 -3.43
C THR A 84 -9.68 -10.67 -2.23
N ARG A 85 -10.70 -10.55 -1.38
CA ARG A 85 -10.56 -9.81 -0.13
C ARG A 85 -9.46 -10.38 0.76
N ALA A 86 -9.30 -11.71 0.78
CA ALA A 86 -8.25 -12.36 1.56
C ALA A 86 -6.86 -11.99 1.04
N GLU A 87 -6.69 -11.93 -0.27
CA GLU A 87 -5.43 -11.51 -0.89
C GLU A 87 -5.13 -10.05 -0.59
N VAL A 88 -6.12 -9.18 -0.67
CA VAL A 88 -5.94 -7.76 -0.29
C VAL A 88 -5.62 -7.63 1.20
N LYS A 89 -6.22 -8.46 2.05
CA LYS A 89 -5.87 -8.48 3.48
C LYS A 89 -4.40 -8.82 3.71
N SER A 90 -3.83 -9.71 2.91
CA SER A 90 -2.39 -10.01 2.98
C SER A 90 -1.55 -8.82 2.52
N ILE A 91 -1.97 -8.12 1.47
CA ILE A 91 -1.30 -6.89 1.02
C ILE A 91 -1.34 -5.84 2.14
N ILE A 92 -2.48 -5.67 2.80
CA ILE A 92 -2.63 -4.76 3.93
C ILE A 92 -1.67 -5.14 5.05
N ALA A 93 -1.57 -6.43 5.38
CA ALA A 93 -0.65 -6.90 6.41
C ALA A 93 0.80 -6.50 6.10
N TYR A 94 1.21 -6.65 4.85
CA TYR A 94 2.53 -6.21 4.38
C TYR A 94 2.72 -4.71 4.58
N VAL A 95 1.79 -3.90 4.09
CA VAL A 95 1.88 -2.43 4.21
C VAL A 95 1.92 -2.01 5.68
N ARG A 96 1.07 -2.60 6.52
CA ARG A 96 1.04 -2.25 7.95
C ARG A 96 2.31 -2.64 8.69
N GLU A 97 2.88 -3.81 8.40
CA GLU A 97 4.16 -4.20 8.99
C GLU A 97 5.28 -3.25 8.57
N LEU A 98 5.30 -2.87 7.31
CA LEU A 98 6.28 -1.92 6.80
C LEU A 98 6.09 -0.53 7.42
N GLN A 99 4.84 -0.06 7.55
CA GLN A 99 4.53 1.19 8.24
C GLN A 99 5.05 1.15 9.69
N ARG A 100 4.72 0.11 10.44
CA ARG A 100 5.15 0.00 11.84
C ARG A 100 6.67 -0.02 11.98
N HIS A 101 7.35 -0.70 11.07
CA HIS A 101 8.82 -0.73 11.06
C HIS A 101 9.43 0.67 10.85
N ASN A 102 8.66 1.57 10.26
CA ASN A 102 9.08 2.95 10.01
C ASN A 102 8.38 3.95 10.95
N GLY A 103 7.84 3.49 12.07
CA GLY A 103 7.28 4.35 13.10
C GLY A 103 5.88 4.89 12.84
N ILE A 104 5.15 4.32 11.90
CA ILE A 104 3.79 4.72 11.55
C ILE A 104 2.80 3.70 12.12
N PHE A 105 1.94 4.16 13.03
CA PHE A 105 1.02 3.29 13.74
C PHE A 105 -0.44 3.72 13.59
#